data_253ffd2c8df3761d9cefd71677d876ae
#
_entry.id   253ffd2c8df3761d9cefd71677d876ae
#
_cell.length_a   1.000
_cell.length_b   1.000
_cell.length_c   1.000
_cell.angle_alpha   90.00
_cell.angle_beta   90.00
_cell.angle_gamma   90.00
#
_symmetry.space_group_name_H-M   'P 1'
#
loop_
_entity.id
_entity.type
_entity.pdbx_description
1 polymer ?
#
loop_
_entity_poly.entity_id
_entity_poly.type
_entity_poly.pdbx_seq_one_letter_code
_entity_poly.pdbx_strand_id
1 'polypeptide(L)'
;VLPMINAANLYNKGIKIKLAGCPIWGTLYLVEKTPLKEPALYVFGNGTTPDILTRYYLGRQRLDYPLNYAFNTAGEITQGILAGKVNRAVLGEPFLSIALRKDSSLRITADLNHLTDSDTLGFAQTAVVYTPTMEKYRIAFEDALRASCQKAVRYPKETIHSLEEHGIFAQGALTPESIERCKIHYLSA
;
A
#
# COMPACT_ATOMS: atom_id res chain seq x y z
N VAL A 1 2.35 -7.11 -12.31
CA VAL A 1 2.63 -6.24 -11.15
C VAL A 1 2.68 -7.12 -9.90
N LEU A 2 3.68 -6.94 -9.06
CA LEU A 2 3.94 -7.72 -7.85
C LEU A 2 4.33 -6.80 -6.69
N PRO A 3 4.12 -7.21 -5.42
CA PRO A 3 4.83 -6.59 -4.31
C PRO A 3 6.35 -6.65 -4.54
N MET A 4 7.07 -5.59 -4.19
CA MET A 4 8.52 -5.49 -4.45
C MET A 4 9.30 -6.68 -3.86
N ILE A 5 8.98 -7.09 -2.64
CA ILE A 5 9.62 -8.24 -1.97
C ILE A 5 9.37 -9.54 -2.76
N ASN A 6 8.16 -9.73 -3.30
CA ASN A 6 7.85 -10.91 -4.10
C ASN A 6 8.63 -10.93 -5.43
N ALA A 7 8.79 -9.77 -6.07
CA ALA A 7 9.61 -9.65 -7.28
C ALA A 7 11.07 -10.02 -7.01
N ALA A 8 11.64 -9.50 -5.91
CA ALA A 8 12.99 -9.85 -5.47
C ALA A 8 13.16 -11.35 -5.17
N ASN A 9 12.18 -11.95 -4.50
CA ASN A 9 12.19 -13.38 -4.19
C ASN A 9 12.13 -14.24 -5.46
N LEU A 10 11.33 -13.87 -6.45
CA LEU A 10 11.26 -14.57 -7.74
C LEU A 10 12.58 -14.47 -8.49
N TYR A 11 13.17 -13.27 -8.54
CA TYR A 11 14.48 -13.05 -9.16
C TYR A 11 15.56 -13.92 -8.51
N ASN A 12 15.62 -13.95 -7.17
CA ASN A 12 16.59 -14.77 -6.41
C ASN A 12 16.39 -16.27 -6.61
N LYS A 13 15.16 -16.71 -6.95
CA LYS A 13 14.87 -18.11 -7.33
C LYS A 13 15.21 -18.43 -8.79
N GLY A 14 15.83 -17.51 -9.51
CA GLY A 14 16.26 -17.70 -10.90
C GLY A 14 15.17 -17.52 -11.95
N ILE A 15 14.00 -16.99 -11.58
CA ILE A 15 12.96 -16.66 -12.54
C ILE A 15 13.43 -15.49 -13.41
N LYS A 16 13.40 -15.70 -14.74
CA LYS A 16 13.85 -14.70 -15.72
C LYS A 16 12.86 -13.55 -15.84
N ILE A 17 12.95 -12.60 -14.92
CA ILE A 17 12.19 -11.35 -14.93
C ILE A 17 13.15 -10.16 -14.92
N LYS A 18 12.70 -9.05 -15.48
CA LYS A 18 13.37 -7.75 -15.40
C LYS A 18 12.42 -6.76 -14.76
N LEU A 19 12.95 -5.83 -13.98
CA LEU A 19 12.20 -4.72 -13.41
C LEU A 19 12.00 -3.65 -14.49
N ALA A 20 10.76 -3.23 -14.73
CA ALA A 20 10.46 -2.06 -15.55
C ALA A 20 10.49 -0.78 -14.70
N GLY A 21 9.97 -0.86 -13.48
CA GLY A 21 9.97 0.26 -12.55
C GLY A 21 9.05 0.05 -11.36
N CYS A 22 8.98 1.06 -10.51
CA CYS A 22 8.10 1.11 -9.36
C CYS A 22 7.14 2.31 -9.48
N PRO A 23 5.82 2.09 -9.54
CA PRO A 23 4.84 3.16 -9.64
C PRO A 23 4.25 3.62 -8.31
N ILE A 24 4.36 2.83 -7.20
CA ILE A 24 3.70 3.10 -5.92
C ILE A 24 4.72 3.01 -4.79
N TRP A 25 4.80 4.07 -3.98
CA TRP A 25 5.81 4.28 -2.95
C TRP A 25 5.25 4.41 -1.54
N GLY A 26 3.95 4.33 -1.38
CA GLY A 26 3.32 4.40 -0.09
C GLY A 26 1.89 3.90 -0.12
N THR A 27 1.52 3.04 0.82
CA THR A 27 0.13 2.62 1.00
C THR A 27 -0.16 2.25 2.45
N LEU A 28 0.87 2.09 3.30
CA LEU A 28 0.75 1.48 4.62
C LEU A 28 0.77 2.53 5.73
N TYR A 29 -0.24 2.49 6.56
CA TYR A 29 -0.46 3.44 7.65
C TYR A 29 -0.89 2.70 8.91
N LEU A 30 -0.40 3.16 10.06
CA LEU A 30 -0.91 2.74 11.35
C LEU A 30 -2.12 3.58 11.71
N VAL A 31 -3.17 2.92 12.12
CA VAL A 31 -4.43 3.55 12.56
C VAL A 31 -4.81 3.11 13.96
N GLU A 32 -5.42 4.02 14.71
CA GLU A 32 -5.90 3.78 16.07
C GLU A 32 -7.27 4.39 16.29
N LYS A 33 -8.08 3.71 17.10
CA LYS A 33 -9.34 4.27 17.65
C LYS A 33 -9.08 5.05 18.94
N THR A 34 -9.88 6.06 19.16
CA THR A 34 -9.88 6.78 20.41
C THR A 34 -11.25 6.62 21.08
N PRO A 35 -11.34 6.13 22.35
CA PRO A 35 -10.22 5.65 23.18
C PRO A 35 -9.69 4.28 22.75
N LEU A 36 -8.40 4.06 22.98
CA LEU A 36 -7.76 2.75 22.72
C LEU A 36 -8.18 1.77 23.83
N LYS A 37 -8.70 0.59 23.43
CA LYS A 37 -9.23 -0.42 24.35
C LYS A 37 -8.29 -1.59 24.60
N GLU A 38 -7.40 -1.87 23.65
CA GLU A 38 -6.44 -2.98 23.74
C GLU A 38 -5.08 -2.58 23.17
N PRO A 39 -3.97 -3.16 23.69
CA PRO A 39 -2.62 -2.80 23.24
C PRO A 39 -2.21 -3.45 21.92
N ALA A 40 -2.91 -4.49 21.45
CA ALA A 40 -2.50 -5.26 20.28
C ALA A 40 -2.57 -4.43 19.01
N LEU A 41 -1.52 -4.57 18.17
CA LEU A 41 -1.46 -4.04 16.82
C LEU A 41 -1.73 -5.15 15.81
N TYR A 42 -2.85 -5.05 15.11
CA TYR A 42 -3.23 -6.02 14.08
C TYR A 42 -2.51 -5.72 12.78
N VAL A 43 -1.80 -6.73 12.26
CA VAL A 43 -1.00 -6.65 11.04
C VAL A 43 -1.35 -7.83 10.14
N PHE A 44 -1.47 -7.59 8.83
CA PHE A 44 -1.67 -8.65 7.83
C PHE A 44 -0.35 -9.01 7.14
N GLY A 45 -0.32 -10.18 6.51
CA GLY A 45 0.79 -10.60 5.66
C GLY A 45 2.09 -10.83 6.43
N ASN A 46 2.06 -11.68 7.46
CA ASN A 46 3.25 -12.07 8.23
C ASN A 46 4.43 -12.45 7.31
N GLY A 47 5.61 -11.84 7.52
CA GLY A 47 6.81 -12.00 6.69
C GLY A 47 6.77 -11.27 5.34
N THR A 48 5.74 -10.46 5.08
CA THR A 48 5.62 -9.64 3.87
C THR A 48 5.81 -8.15 4.17
N THR A 49 5.68 -7.30 3.15
CA THR A 49 5.92 -5.86 3.27
C THR A 49 5.20 -5.19 4.45
N PRO A 50 3.89 -5.41 4.71
CA PRO A 50 3.21 -4.81 5.85
C PRO A 50 3.86 -5.16 7.20
N ASP A 51 4.19 -6.41 7.41
CA ASP A 51 4.84 -6.87 8.64
C ASP A 51 6.25 -6.29 8.79
N ILE A 52 7.06 -6.36 7.74
CA ILE A 52 8.45 -5.88 7.75
C ILE A 52 8.51 -4.39 8.05
N LEU A 53 7.70 -3.57 7.37
CA LEU A 53 7.66 -2.13 7.59
C LEU A 53 7.12 -1.78 8.98
N THR A 54 6.13 -2.53 9.48
CA THR A 54 5.62 -2.35 10.84
C THR A 54 6.70 -2.60 11.87
N ARG A 55 7.39 -3.73 11.81
CA ARG A 55 8.49 -4.05 12.75
C ARG A 55 9.62 -3.03 12.67
N TYR A 56 9.97 -2.60 11.46
CA TYR A 56 10.98 -1.58 11.25
C TYR A 56 10.59 -0.26 11.91
N TYR A 57 9.35 0.20 11.69
CA TYR A 57 8.82 1.42 12.29
C TYR A 57 8.81 1.34 13.83
N LEU A 58 8.26 0.25 14.39
CA LEU A 58 8.20 0.06 15.84
C LEU A 58 9.60 0.08 16.46
N GLY A 59 10.57 -0.60 15.84
CA GLY A 59 11.96 -0.61 16.29
C GLY A 59 12.60 0.78 16.30
N ARG A 60 12.39 1.57 15.24
CA ARG A 60 12.88 2.96 15.16
C ARG A 60 12.27 3.85 16.23
N GLN A 61 10.98 3.72 16.47
CA GLN A 61 10.24 4.52 17.45
C GLN A 61 10.36 3.99 18.88
N ARG A 62 11.05 2.86 19.08
CA ARG A 62 11.18 2.17 20.38
C ARG A 62 9.82 1.87 21.01
N LEU A 63 8.84 1.47 20.15
CA LEU A 63 7.51 1.08 20.55
C LEU A 63 7.42 -0.44 20.67
N ASP A 64 6.85 -0.92 21.77
CA ASP A 64 6.63 -2.35 22.02
C ASP A 64 5.13 -2.65 21.98
N TYR A 65 4.60 -2.85 20.77
CA TYR A 65 3.21 -3.27 20.57
C TYR A 65 3.15 -4.77 20.31
N PRO A 66 2.32 -5.52 21.05
CA PRO A 66 2.06 -6.93 20.73
C PRO A 66 1.46 -7.06 19.33
N LEU A 67 2.17 -7.72 18.40
CA LEU A 67 1.68 -7.92 17.05
C LEU A 67 0.68 -9.08 16.99
N ASN A 68 -0.45 -8.84 16.33
CA ASN A 68 -1.51 -9.82 16.16
C ASN A 68 -1.78 -10.08 14.67
N TYR A 69 -1.67 -11.34 14.24
CA TYR A 69 -1.85 -11.81 12.86
C TYR A 69 -3.12 -12.66 12.70
N ALA A 70 -4.14 -12.42 13.52
CA ALA A 70 -5.40 -13.17 13.45
C ALA A 70 -6.16 -12.97 12.13
N PHE A 71 -5.84 -11.92 11.38
CA PHE A 71 -6.42 -11.61 10.07
C PHE A 71 -5.38 -11.72 8.98
N ASN A 72 -5.77 -12.27 7.82
CA ASN A 72 -4.85 -12.50 6.70
C ASN A 72 -4.77 -11.30 5.74
N THR A 73 -5.78 -10.45 5.73
CA THR A 73 -5.92 -9.35 4.76
C THR A 73 -6.30 -8.03 5.43
N ALA A 74 -5.94 -6.91 4.78
CA ALA A 74 -6.38 -5.58 5.22
C ALA A 74 -7.91 -5.45 5.22
N GLY A 75 -8.60 -6.15 4.32
CA GLY A 75 -10.06 -6.16 4.27
C GLY A 75 -10.69 -6.80 5.51
N GLU A 76 -10.16 -7.94 5.97
CA GLU A 76 -10.61 -8.60 7.20
C GLU A 76 -10.35 -7.72 8.43
N ILE A 77 -9.18 -7.09 8.52
CA ILE A 77 -8.86 -6.12 9.58
C ILE A 77 -9.86 -4.96 9.57
N THR A 78 -10.19 -4.43 8.39
CA THR A 78 -11.18 -3.35 8.23
C THR A 78 -12.54 -3.78 8.77
N GLN A 79 -13.01 -4.99 8.45
CA GLN A 79 -14.24 -5.52 9.03
C GLN A 79 -14.16 -5.66 10.57
N GLY A 80 -13.01 -6.09 11.08
CA GLY A 80 -12.74 -6.15 12.52
C GLY A 80 -12.83 -4.78 13.20
N ILE A 81 -12.28 -3.74 12.56
CA ILE A 81 -12.39 -2.35 13.02
C ILE A 81 -13.83 -1.89 13.06
N LEU A 82 -14.59 -2.10 11.99
CA LEU A 82 -16.00 -1.70 11.89
C LEU A 82 -16.90 -2.46 12.86
N ALA A 83 -16.56 -3.71 13.16
CA ALA A 83 -17.23 -4.53 14.19
C ALA A 83 -16.83 -4.18 15.63
N GLY A 84 -15.92 -3.23 15.83
CA GLY A 84 -15.43 -2.82 17.16
C GLY A 84 -14.50 -3.82 17.85
N LYS A 85 -14.00 -4.83 17.10
CA LYS A 85 -13.09 -5.88 17.61
C LYS A 85 -11.60 -5.52 17.47
N VAL A 86 -11.27 -4.55 16.62
CA VAL A 86 -9.91 -4.08 16.37
C VAL A 86 -9.85 -2.59 16.65
N ASN A 87 -8.88 -2.16 17.45
CA ASN A 87 -8.72 -0.76 17.85
C ASN A 87 -7.41 -0.13 17.34
N ARG A 88 -6.43 -0.95 16.98
CA ARG A 88 -5.14 -0.51 16.42
C ARG A 88 -4.72 -1.48 15.32
N ALA A 89 -4.41 -0.96 14.14
CA ALA A 89 -4.07 -1.81 13.01
C ALA A 89 -3.15 -1.12 12.00
N VAL A 90 -2.53 -1.92 11.14
CA VAL A 90 -1.91 -1.46 9.90
C VAL A 90 -2.89 -1.71 8.76
N LEU A 91 -3.17 -0.66 7.99
CA LEU A 91 -4.02 -0.72 6.80
C LEU A 91 -3.30 -0.13 5.59
N GLY A 92 -3.67 -0.63 4.42
CA GLY A 92 -3.31 -0.07 3.13
C GLY A 92 -4.53 0.47 2.38
N GLU A 93 -4.30 1.31 1.37
CA GLU A 93 -5.37 1.72 0.46
C GLU A 93 -5.86 0.55 -0.41
N PRO A 94 -7.14 0.46 -0.75
CA PRO A 94 -8.24 1.38 -0.43
C PRO A 94 -8.90 1.14 0.94
N PHE A 95 -8.51 0.11 1.68
CA PHE A 95 -9.14 -0.30 2.95
C PHE A 95 -9.01 0.75 4.04
N LEU A 96 -7.90 1.49 4.06
CA LEU A 96 -7.71 2.64 4.94
C LEU A 96 -8.79 3.71 4.73
N SER A 97 -9.00 4.13 3.49
CA SER A 97 -10.06 5.11 3.16
C SER A 97 -11.45 4.62 3.52
N ILE A 98 -11.74 3.34 3.29
CA ILE A 98 -13.01 2.73 3.66
C ILE A 98 -13.22 2.77 5.17
N ALA A 99 -12.19 2.40 5.95
CA ALA A 99 -12.25 2.40 7.41
C ALA A 99 -12.47 3.81 7.97
N LEU A 100 -11.67 4.79 7.52
CA LEU A 100 -11.75 6.19 7.98
C LEU A 100 -13.11 6.84 7.69
N ARG A 101 -13.73 6.51 6.57
CA ARG A 101 -15.07 7.05 6.23
C ARG A 101 -16.18 6.46 7.07
N LYS A 102 -16.06 5.17 7.43
CA LYS A 102 -17.10 4.44 8.16
C LYS A 102 -16.97 4.55 9.68
N ASP A 103 -15.81 4.94 10.18
CA ASP A 103 -15.53 5.04 11.61
C ASP A 103 -14.82 6.36 11.93
N SER A 104 -15.60 7.32 12.41
CA SER A 104 -15.11 8.66 12.75
C SER A 104 -14.21 8.69 13.99
N SER A 105 -14.13 7.61 14.77
CA SER A 105 -13.21 7.48 15.90
C SER A 105 -11.80 7.02 15.49
N LEU A 106 -11.64 6.52 14.24
CA LEU A 106 -10.38 6.05 13.71
C LEU A 106 -9.50 7.21 13.23
N ARG A 107 -8.21 7.16 13.52
CA ARG A 107 -7.22 8.15 13.09
C ARG A 107 -5.98 7.48 12.55
N ILE A 108 -5.34 8.10 11.56
CA ILE A 108 -3.98 7.73 11.16
C ILE A 108 -3.03 8.28 12.23
N THR A 109 -2.21 7.43 12.81
CA THR A 109 -1.23 7.79 13.84
C THR A 109 0.21 7.69 13.34
N ALA A 110 0.46 6.93 12.26
CA ALA A 110 1.77 6.89 11.62
C ALA A 110 1.70 6.54 10.13
N ASP A 111 2.64 7.12 9.37
CA ASP A 111 3.00 6.73 8.01
C ASP A 111 4.17 5.74 8.10
N LEU A 112 3.95 4.49 7.62
CA LEU A 112 4.96 3.43 7.69
C LEU A 112 5.84 3.36 6.43
N ASN A 113 5.63 4.26 5.47
CA ASN A 113 6.25 4.14 4.15
C ASN A 113 7.66 4.74 4.09
N HIS A 114 8.06 5.54 5.07
CA HIS A 114 9.39 6.17 5.11
C HIS A 114 10.38 5.35 5.92
N LEU A 115 11.50 4.97 5.29
CA LEU A 115 12.57 4.22 5.94
C LEU A 115 13.50 5.12 6.77
N THR A 116 13.66 6.39 6.35
CA THR A 116 14.47 7.39 7.04
C THR A 116 13.74 8.74 7.05
N ASP A 117 14.17 9.66 7.90
CA ASP A 117 13.58 11.00 7.97
C ASP A 117 13.89 11.87 6.75
N SER A 118 14.92 11.51 5.99
CA SER A 118 15.29 12.15 4.71
C SER A 118 14.61 11.52 3.49
N ASP A 119 13.90 10.41 3.67
CA ASP A 119 13.18 9.74 2.59
C ASP A 119 11.91 10.51 2.23
N THR A 120 11.93 11.15 1.08
CA THR A 120 10.79 11.94 0.59
C THR A 120 9.83 11.13 -0.29
N LEU A 121 10.27 9.99 -0.83
CA LEU A 121 9.49 9.20 -1.76
C LEU A 121 8.72 8.09 -1.07
N GLY A 122 9.34 7.41 -0.13
CA GLY A 122 8.77 6.27 0.58
C GLY A 122 9.35 4.92 0.12
N PHE A 123 8.81 3.84 0.65
CA PHE A 123 9.22 2.48 0.31
C PHE A 123 8.59 2.04 -1.01
N ALA A 124 9.40 1.44 -1.91
CA ALA A 124 8.91 0.85 -3.15
C ALA A 124 7.93 -0.30 -2.87
N GLN A 125 6.63 -0.04 -2.97
CA GLN A 125 5.59 -1.02 -2.63
C GLN A 125 5.38 -2.06 -3.72
N THR A 126 5.40 -1.61 -4.99
CA THR A 126 5.08 -2.47 -6.13
C THR A 126 6.21 -2.46 -7.15
N ALA A 127 6.48 -3.64 -7.70
CA ALA A 127 7.35 -3.82 -8.86
C ALA A 127 6.51 -4.10 -10.10
N VAL A 128 6.75 -3.37 -11.17
CA VAL A 128 6.31 -3.76 -12.49
C VAL A 128 7.45 -4.53 -13.13
N VAL A 129 7.22 -5.82 -13.36
CA VAL A 129 8.21 -6.72 -13.95
C VAL A 129 7.72 -7.25 -15.29
N TYR A 130 8.65 -7.58 -16.16
CA TYR A 130 8.36 -8.20 -17.45
C TYR A 130 9.28 -9.40 -17.72
N THR A 131 8.83 -10.29 -18.59
CA THR A 131 9.60 -11.43 -19.07
C THR A 131 10.35 -11.07 -20.36
N PRO A 132 11.36 -11.84 -20.77
CA PRO A 132 12.11 -11.57 -22.01
C PRO A 132 11.24 -11.42 -23.26
N THR A 133 10.08 -12.07 -23.32
CA THR A 133 9.15 -11.96 -24.45
C THR A 133 8.56 -10.56 -24.62
N MET A 134 8.52 -9.76 -23.55
CA MET A 134 8.02 -8.37 -23.56
C MET A 134 9.11 -7.33 -23.89
N GLU A 135 10.37 -7.73 -24.01
CA GLU A 135 11.49 -6.81 -24.19
C GLU A 135 11.28 -5.86 -25.38
N LYS A 136 10.77 -6.36 -26.51
CA LYS A 136 10.51 -5.57 -27.72
C LYS A 136 9.46 -4.46 -27.53
N TYR A 137 8.60 -4.58 -26.51
CA TYR A 137 7.55 -3.61 -26.22
C TYR A 137 7.88 -2.73 -25.02
N ARG A 138 9.04 -2.93 -24.38
CA ARG A 138 9.42 -2.30 -23.12
C ARG A 138 9.24 -0.79 -23.13
N ILE A 139 9.82 -0.10 -24.10
CA ILE A 139 9.80 1.37 -24.17
C ILE A 139 8.35 1.89 -24.23
N ALA A 140 7.55 1.38 -25.17
CA ALA A 140 6.16 1.81 -25.32
C ALA A 140 5.32 1.52 -24.07
N PHE A 141 5.57 0.40 -23.40
CA PHE A 141 4.90 0.03 -22.16
C PHE A 141 5.30 0.96 -20.99
N GLU A 142 6.59 1.25 -20.82
CA GLU A 142 7.09 2.13 -19.77
C GLU A 142 6.58 3.57 -19.97
N ASP A 143 6.53 4.06 -21.21
CA ASP A 143 5.99 5.40 -21.53
C ASP A 143 4.49 5.47 -21.22
N ALA A 144 3.72 4.45 -21.57
CA ALA A 144 2.29 4.38 -21.24
C ALA A 144 2.06 4.33 -19.72
N LEU A 145 2.87 3.55 -18.99
CA LEU A 145 2.78 3.44 -17.54
C LEU A 145 3.14 4.77 -16.85
N ARG A 146 4.20 5.43 -17.31
CA ARG A 146 4.61 6.76 -16.83
C ARG A 146 3.49 7.78 -17.04
N ALA A 147 2.94 7.85 -18.24
CA ALA A 147 1.83 8.75 -18.57
C ALA A 147 0.59 8.47 -17.71
N SER A 148 0.26 7.19 -17.48
CA SER A 148 -0.83 6.77 -16.62
C SER A 148 -0.63 7.23 -15.17
N CYS A 149 0.57 7.04 -14.59
CA CYS A 149 0.89 7.51 -13.24
C CYS A 149 0.80 9.04 -13.12
N GLN A 150 1.33 9.78 -14.10
CA GLN A 150 1.22 11.23 -14.14
C GLN A 150 -0.23 11.70 -14.21
N LYS A 151 -1.05 11.03 -15.04
CA LYS A 151 -2.48 11.33 -15.14
C LYS A 151 -3.21 11.06 -13.83
N ALA A 152 -2.92 9.96 -13.15
CA ALA A 152 -3.54 9.60 -11.88
C ALA A 152 -3.30 10.66 -10.80
N VAL A 153 -2.08 11.20 -10.72
CA VAL A 153 -1.72 12.25 -9.76
C VAL A 153 -2.34 13.60 -10.14
N ARG A 154 -2.29 13.94 -11.44
CA ARG A 154 -2.75 15.24 -11.92
C ARG A 154 -4.28 15.37 -11.95
N TYR A 155 -4.97 14.27 -12.22
CA TYR A 155 -6.43 14.21 -12.39
C TYR A 155 -7.04 13.07 -11.56
N PRO A 156 -6.95 13.12 -10.21
CA PRO A 156 -7.36 12.01 -9.36
C PRO A 156 -8.86 11.69 -9.46
N LYS A 157 -9.72 12.70 -9.62
CA LYS A 157 -11.17 12.50 -9.75
C LYS A 157 -11.54 11.75 -11.03
N GLU A 158 -10.96 12.15 -12.16
CA GLU A 158 -11.17 11.50 -13.45
C GLU A 158 -10.59 10.09 -13.46
N THR A 159 -9.44 9.89 -12.79
CA THR A 159 -8.84 8.56 -12.62
C THR A 159 -9.76 7.65 -11.82
N ILE A 160 -10.29 8.12 -10.70
CA ILE A 160 -11.23 7.36 -9.86
C ILE A 160 -12.48 7.01 -10.66
N HIS A 161 -13.08 7.99 -11.34
CA HIS A 161 -14.27 7.78 -12.19
C HIS A 161 -14.01 6.69 -13.24
N SER A 162 -12.89 6.77 -13.94
CA SER A 162 -12.51 5.75 -14.93
C SER A 162 -12.32 4.36 -14.33
N LEU A 163 -11.71 4.25 -13.15
CA LEU A 163 -11.52 2.97 -12.45
C LEU A 163 -12.86 2.36 -12.00
N GLU A 164 -13.80 3.18 -11.57
CA GLU A 164 -15.15 2.77 -11.18
C GLU A 164 -15.99 2.36 -12.41
N GLU A 165 -15.96 3.15 -13.49
CA GLU A 165 -16.67 2.89 -14.73
C GLU A 165 -16.23 1.56 -15.37
N HIS A 166 -14.95 1.23 -15.29
CA HIS A 166 -14.41 -0.03 -15.79
C HIS A 166 -14.49 -1.19 -14.76
N GLY A 167 -15.14 -0.99 -13.62
CA GLY A 167 -15.34 -2.02 -12.62
C GLY A 167 -14.06 -2.51 -11.92
N ILE A 168 -12.97 -1.72 -11.99
CA ILE A 168 -11.70 -2.04 -11.31
C ILE A 168 -11.83 -1.85 -9.80
N PHE A 169 -12.57 -0.82 -9.37
CA PHE A 169 -12.93 -0.58 -7.99
C PHE A 169 -14.45 -0.37 -7.87
N ALA A 170 -15.00 -0.76 -6.73
CA ALA A 170 -16.39 -0.44 -6.41
C ALA A 170 -16.57 1.08 -6.27
N GLN A 171 -17.75 1.58 -6.64
CA GLN A 171 -18.08 2.99 -6.55
C GLN A 171 -17.85 3.54 -5.13
N GLY A 172 -17.15 4.64 -5.04
CA GLY A 172 -16.78 5.28 -3.78
C GLY A 172 -15.72 4.53 -2.96
N ALA A 173 -15.06 3.49 -3.48
CA ALA A 173 -13.97 2.82 -2.77
C ALA A 173 -12.72 3.70 -2.63
N LEU A 174 -12.45 4.52 -3.66
CA LEU A 174 -11.33 5.45 -3.69
C LEU A 174 -11.79 6.90 -3.50
N THR A 175 -10.87 7.72 -3.02
CA THR A 175 -11.02 9.19 -2.93
C THR A 175 -9.75 9.86 -3.45
N PRO A 176 -9.75 11.17 -3.78
CA PRO A 176 -8.53 11.86 -4.14
C PRO A 176 -7.41 11.71 -3.09
N GLU A 177 -7.76 11.75 -1.80
CA GLU A 177 -6.81 11.56 -0.71
C GLU A 177 -6.25 10.13 -0.67
N SER A 178 -7.02 9.11 -1.11
CA SER A 178 -6.50 7.74 -1.23
C SER A 178 -5.48 7.62 -2.35
N ILE A 179 -5.66 8.33 -3.45
CA ILE A 179 -4.68 8.41 -4.55
C ILE A 179 -3.39 9.09 -4.07
N GLU A 180 -3.52 10.19 -3.33
CA GLU A 180 -2.38 10.89 -2.73
C GLU A 180 -1.59 10.00 -1.78
N ARG A 181 -2.28 9.27 -0.88
CA ARG A 181 -1.66 8.34 0.06
C ARG A 181 -0.96 7.14 -0.59
N CYS A 182 -1.31 6.80 -1.82
CA CYS A 182 -0.59 5.78 -2.59
C CYS A 182 0.80 6.26 -3.05
N LYS A 183 1.12 7.55 -2.96
CA LYS A 183 2.40 8.14 -3.40
C LYS A 183 2.78 7.65 -4.79
N ILE A 184 1.87 7.86 -5.76
CA ILE A 184 2.07 7.40 -7.13
C ILE A 184 3.17 8.23 -7.77
N HIS A 185 4.28 7.59 -8.10
CA HIS A 185 5.41 8.19 -8.80
C HIS A 185 6.18 7.12 -9.56
N TYR A 186 6.15 7.15 -10.89
CA TYR A 186 6.83 6.16 -11.69
C TYR A 186 8.34 6.44 -11.76
N LEU A 187 9.14 5.54 -11.21
CA LEU A 187 10.57 5.47 -11.44
C LEU A 187 10.87 4.22 -12.28
N SER A 188 11.55 4.42 -13.41
CA SER A 188 12.11 3.32 -14.21
C SER A 188 13.30 2.67 -13.49
N ALA A 189 13.53 1.40 -13.79
CA ALA A 189 14.71 0.66 -13.33
C ALA A 189 15.98 1.07 -14.08
#